data_3ef9fcf15808da5275e8cb42da675bab
#
_entry.id   3ef9fcf15808da5275e8cb42da675bab
#
_cell.length_a   1.000
_cell.length_b   1.000
_cell.length_c   1.000
_cell.angle_alpha   90.00
_cell.angle_beta   90.00
_cell.angle_gamma   90.00
#
_symmetry.space_group_name_H-M   'P 1'
#
loop_
_entity.id
_entity.type
_entity.pdbx_description
1 polymer ?
#
loop_
_entity_poly.entity_id
_entity_poly.type
_entity_poly.pdbx_seq_one_letter_code
_entity_poly.pdbx_strand_id
1 'polypeptide(L)'
;MICPECKFEQPDGNSECPQCGIVFEKQRALKHDPERDAREPLLREAPDTQEKVTPFGSYLKELFFRVKPGGNPLFFGGRAIVFLVILIWGWRFILTPLESNYTAQSFMHLVNLPFHEAGHIIFSPFGKFIQTLGGTLGQLLMPLVCSAVLLIKTRDPFGASVALWWFGENFMDIAPYINDARALELPLLGGVTGKDVVDYHDWEYTLGKLGMLQIDHTLASLSYAFGILLMLLTFAWGGFLLVKQFQKIGTQ
;
A
#
# COMPACT_ATOMS: atom_id res chain seq x y z
N MET A 1 -41.62 4.12 -59.88
CA MET A 1 -40.85 4.17 -58.58
C MET A 1 -40.25 5.56 -58.42
N ILE A 2 -40.06 5.96 -57.16
CA ILE A 2 -39.41 7.24 -56.83
C ILE A 2 -37.92 6.99 -56.57
N CYS A 3 -37.04 7.76 -57.19
CA CYS A 3 -35.61 7.66 -56.95
C CYS A 3 -35.28 7.98 -55.49
N PRO A 4 -34.55 7.11 -54.78
CA PRO A 4 -34.24 7.31 -53.35
C PRO A 4 -33.30 8.49 -53.12
N GLU A 5 -32.52 8.90 -54.12
CA GLU A 5 -31.54 9.99 -53.99
C GLU A 5 -32.14 11.34 -54.36
N CYS A 6 -32.61 11.50 -55.60
CA CYS A 6 -33.08 12.80 -56.10
C CYS A 6 -34.61 12.98 -56.06
N LYS A 7 -35.38 11.96 -55.58
CA LYS A 7 -36.85 11.95 -55.48
C LYS A 7 -37.59 12.04 -56.79
N PHE A 8 -36.90 11.89 -57.92
CA PHE A 8 -37.53 11.92 -59.28
C PHE A 8 -38.44 10.67 -59.44
N GLU A 9 -39.65 10.90 -59.92
CA GLU A 9 -40.64 9.87 -60.23
C GLU A 9 -40.43 9.30 -61.64
N GLN A 10 -40.31 7.95 -61.72
CA GLN A 10 -39.96 7.27 -62.97
C GLN A 10 -40.69 5.93 -63.08
N PRO A 11 -40.75 5.33 -64.27
CA PRO A 11 -41.31 3.98 -64.44
C PRO A 11 -40.61 2.92 -63.66
N ASP A 12 -41.37 1.91 -63.18
CA ASP A 12 -40.77 0.75 -62.49
C ASP A 12 -40.02 -0.09 -63.53
N GLY A 13 -38.80 -0.52 -63.16
CA GLY A 13 -37.95 -1.38 -64.01
C GLY A 13 -36.67 -0.71 -64.53
N ASN A 14 -36.48 0.58 -64.33
CA ASN A 14 -35.23 1.25 -64.68
C ASN A 14 -34.10 0.71 -63.78
N SER A 15 -32.95 0.37 -64.38
CA SER A 15 -31.71 -0.03 -63.68
C SER A 15 -30.96 1.16 -63.07
N GLU A 16 -31.18 2.36 -63.63
CA GLU A 16 -30.56 3.61 -63.21
C GLU A 16 -31.54 4.77 -63.27
N CYS A 17 -31.32 5.83 -62.51
CA CYS A 17 -32.14 7.01 -62.49
C CYS A 17 -31.76 7.92 -63.67
N PRO A 18 -32.71 8.24 -64.61
CA PRO A 18 -32.40 9.11 -65.75
C PRO A 18 -32.12 10.57 -65.34
N GLN A 19 -32.48 10.97 -64.13
CA GLN A 19 -32.29 12.33 -63.63
C GLN A 19 -30.90 12.53 -62.96
N CYS A 20 -30.46 11.58 -62.15
CA CYS A 20 -29.21 11.72 -61.38
C CYS A 20 -28.16 10.62 -61.62
N GLY A 21 -28.45 9.65 -62.51
CA GLY A 21 -27.51 8.58 -62.91
C GLY A 21 -27.21 7.53 -61.87
N ILE A 22 -27.95 7.50 -60.75
CA ILE A 22 -27.68 6.48 -59.71
C ILE A 22 -28.13 5.09 -60.20
N VAL A 23 -27.25 4.10 -60.05
CA VAL A 23 -27.53 2.69 -60.37
C VAL A 23 -28.15 2.02 -59.13
N PHE A 24 -29.41 1.57 -59.23
CA PHE A 24 -30.18 1.08 -58.06
C PHE A 24 -29.62 -0.23 -57.49
N GLU A 25 -29.06 -1.10 -58.30
CA GLU A 25 -28.44 -2.35 -57.83
C GLU A 25 -27.21 -2.07 -56.97
N LYS A 26 -26.35 -1.12 -57.38
CA LYS A 26 -25.17 -0.70 -56.65
C LYS A 26 -25.54 -0.02 -55.30
N GLN A 27 -26.64 0.72 -55.30
CA GLN A 27 -27.13 1.35 -54.07
C GLN A 27 -27.75 0.34 -53.09
N ARG A 28 -28.42 -0.70 -53.61
CA ARG A 28 -28.88 -1.83 -52.76
C ARG A 28 -27.73 -2.61 -52.18
N ALA A 29 -26.68 -2.87 -52.94
CA ALA A 29 -25.47 -3.54 -52.44
C ALA A 29 -24.75 -2.72 -51.37
N LEU A 30 -24.69 -1.39 -51.50
CA LEU A 30 -24.10 -0.49 -50.50
C LEU A 30 -24.94 -0.35 -49.21
N LYS A 31 -26.27 -0.57 -49.31
CA LYS A 31 -27.17 -0.58 -48.13
C LYS A 31 -27.19 -1.93 -47.43
N HIS A 32 -26.79 -2.99 -48.07
CA HIS A 32 -26.77 -4.35 -47.55
C HIS A 32 -25.33 -4.83 -47.48
N ASP A 33 -24.48 -4.12 -46.70
CA ASP A 33 -23.14 -4.57 -46.35
C ASP A 33 -23.23 -5.46 -45.08
N PRO A 34 -23.11 -6.80 -45.22
CA PRO A 34 -23.22 -7.71 -44.08
C PRO A 34 -22.16 -7.46 -42.99
N GLU A 35 -21.02 -6.83 -43.33
CA GLU A 35 -20.02 -6.42 -42.35
C GLU A 35 -20.45 -5.18 -41.56
N ARG A 36 -21.23 -4.29 -42.18
CA ARG A 36 -21.76 -3.08 -41.54
C ARG A 36 -22.93 -3.46 -40.63
N ASP A 37 -23.83 -4.32 -41.09
CA ASP A 37 -24.95 -4.84 -40.30
C ASP A 37 -24.47 -5.68 -39.10
N ALA A 38 -23.33 -6.40 -39.22
CA ALA A 38 -22.71 -7.12 -38.12
C ALA A 38 -21.97 -6.21 -37.09
N ARG A 39 -21.53 -5.02 -37.53
CA ARG A 39 -20.85 -4.05 -36.65
C ARG A 39 -21.82 -3.11 -35.91
N GLU A 40 -23.02 -2.87 -36.46
CA GLU A 40 -23.97 -1.96 -35.86
C GLU A 40 -24.52 -2.44 -34.49
N PRO A 41 -24.78 -3.75 -34.22
CA PRO A 41 -25.07 -4.24 -32.88
C PRO A 41 -23.91 -4.08 -31.92
N LEU A 42 -22.67 -4.31 -32.38
CA LEU A 42 -21.45 -4.17 -31.55
C LEU A 42 -21.17 -2.71 -31.18
N LEU A 43 -21.57 -1.76 -32.03
CA LEU A 43 -21.42 -0.33 -31.72
C LEU A 43 -22.56 0.20 -30.83
N ARG A 44 -23.73 -0.46 -30.84
CA ARG A 44 -24.85 -0.14 -29.93
C ARG A 44 -24.69 -0.73 -28.56
N GLU A 45 -23.91 -1.83 -28.43
CA GLU A 45 -23.55 -2.48 -27.16
C GLU A 45 -22.18 -2.06 -26.63
N ALA A 46 -21.54 -1.03 -27.21
CA ALA A 46 -20.44 -0.40 -26.49
C ALA A 46 -21.01 0.02 -25.13
N PRO A 47 -20.58 -0.61 -24.02
CA PRO A 47 -21.10 -0.23 -22.72
C PRO A 47 -20.82 1.26 -22.58
N ASP A 48 -21.85 2.01 -22.19
CA ASP A 48 -21.70 3.38 -21.72
C ASP A 48 -20.76 3.31 -20.50
N THR A 49 -19.48 3.24 -20.79
CA THR A 49 -18.40 3.41 -19.81
C THR A 49 -18.38 4.89 -19.45
N GLN A 50 -19.49 5.39 -18.92
CA GLN A 50 -19.38 6.43 -17.93
C GLN A 50 -18.55 5.82 -16.80
N GLU A 51 -17.28 6.07 -16.87
CA GLU A 51 -16.36 5.86 -15.77
C GLU A 51 -17.00 6.56 -14.56
N LYS A 52 -17.75 5.79 -13.75
CA LYS A 52 -18.34 6.30 -12.52
C LYS A 52 -17.15 6.77 -11.71
N VAL A 53 -16.85 8.06 -11.79
CA VAL A 53 -15.87 8.72 -10.91
C VAL A 53 -16.37 8.45 -9.49
N THR A 54 -15.84 7.40 -8.90
CA THR A 54 -16.17 7.05 -7.51
C THR A 54 -15.71 8.22 -6.65
N PRO A 55 -16.58 8.82 -5.84
CA PRO A 55 -16.19 9.88 -4.94
C PRO A 55 -14.95 9.43 -4.14
N PHE A 56 -13.95 10.30 -4.02
CA PHE A 56 -12.68 10.00 -3.37
C PHE A 56 -12.86 9.31 -2.00
N GLY A 57 -13.86 9.75 -1.22
CA GLY A 57 -14.21 9.11 0.05
C GLY A 57 -14.68 7.66 -0.08
N SER A 58 -15.42 7.33 -1.15
CA SER A 58 -15.85 5.96 -1.42
C SER A 58 -14.67 5.07 -1.80
N TYR A 59 -13.73 5.60 -2.58
CA TYR A 59 -12.48 4.92 -2.93
C TYR A 59 -11.65 4.61 -1.69
N LEU A 60 -11.43 5.58 -0.79
CA LEU A 60 -10.71 5.38 0.46
C LEU A 60 -11.40 4.34 1.36
N LYS A 61 -12.73 4.44 1.50
CA LYS A 61 -13.49 3.48 2.26
C LYS A 61 -13.33 2.06 1.73
N GLU A 62 -13.37 1.89 0.41
CA GLU A 62 -13.14 0.60 -0.22
C GLU A 62 -11.70 0.13 -0.01
N LEU A 63 -10.72 1.01 -0.15
CA LEU A 63 -9.31 0.70 0.00
C LEU A 63 -9.00 0.16 1.40
N PHE A 64 -9.45 0.85 2.45
CA PHE A 64 -9.10 0.52 3.84
C PHE A 64 -10.01 -0.52 4.50
N PHE A 65 -11.26 -0.67 4.03
CA PHE A 65 -12.27 -1.47 4.72
C PHE A 65 -12.91 -2.55 3.87
N ARG A 66 -12.32 -2.84 2.71
CA ARG A 66 -12.80 -3.91 1.84
C ARG A 66 -12.59 -5.27 2.50
N VAL A 67 -13.68 -6.06 2.59
CA VAL A 67 -13.65 -7.47 2.95
C VAL A 67 -14.36 -8.25 1.86
N LYS A 68 -13.68 -9.21 1.24
CA LYS A 68 -14.26 -10.06 0.20
C LYS A 68 -15.38 -10.90 0.79
N PRO A 69 -16.56 -11.01 0.13
CA PRO A 69 -17.62 -11.94 0.53
C PRO A 69 -17.17 -13.39 0.27
N GLY A 70 -17.74 -14.36 1.00
CA GLY A 70 -17.50 -15.77 0.77
C GLY A 70 -16.11 -16.29 1.15
N GLY A 71 -15.52 -15.73 2.22
CA GLY A 71 -14.16 -16.10 2.65
C GLY A 71 -14.05 -17.55 3.14
N ASN A 72 -12.97 -18.23 2.71
CA ASN A 72 -12.62 -19.57 3.23
C ASN A 72 -12.39 -19.49 4.77
N PRO A 73 -13.09 -20.31 5.58
CA PRO A 73 -12.91 -20.34 7.04
C PRO A 73 -11.47 -20.61 7.49
N LEU A 74 -10.72 -21.44 6.75
CA LEU A 74 -9.31 -21.72 7.02
C LEU A 74 -8.45 -20.45 6.87
N PHE A 75 -8.71 -19.65 5.84
CA PHE A 75 -8.00 -18.39 5.61
C PHE A 75 -8.33 -17.35 6.70
N PHE A 76 -9.59 -17.30 7.14
CA PHE A 76 -9.98 -16.49 8.30
C PHE A 76 -9.26 -16.95 9.56
N GLY A 77 -9.23 -18.26 9.84
CA GLY A 77 -8.52 -18.84 10.99
C GLY A 77 -7.04 -18.45 11.01
N GLY A 78 -6.35 -18.53 9.87
CA GLY A 78 -4.97 -18.10 9.73
C GLY A 78 -4.75 -16.61 10.07
N ARG A 79 -5.64 -15.73 9.57
CA ARG A 79 -5.60 -14.29 9.90
C ARG A 79 -5.87 -14.03 11.38
N ALA A 80 -6.82 -14.73 11.98
CA ALA A 80 -7.13 -14.61 13.40
C ALA A 80 -5.94 -15.02 14.28
N ILE A 81 -5.24 -16.10 13.93
CA ILE A 81 -4.00 -16.52 14.62
C ILE A 81 -2.92 -15.45 14.49
N VAL A 82 -2.65 -14.94 13.28
CA VAL A 82 -1.67 -13.86 13.07
C VAL A 82 -2.03 -12.64 13.92
N PHE A 83 -3.30 -12.22 13.90
CA PHE A 83 -3.76 -11.09 14.68
C PHE A 83 -3.56 -11.30 16.19
N LEU A 84 -3.89 -12.48 16.70
CA LEU A 84 -3.69 -12.81 18.11
C LEU A 84 -2.20 -12.76 18.50
N VAL A 85 -1.32 -13.27 17.66
CA VAL A 85 0.13 -13.23 17.88
C VAL A 85 0.62 -11.78 17.96
N ILE A 86 0.30 -10.95 16.96
CA ILE A 86 0.75 -9.55 16.95
C ILE A 86 0.09 -8.72 18.07
N LEU A 87 -1.14 -9.06 18.47
CA LEU A 87 -1.84 -8.43 19.58
C LEU A 87 -1.13 -8.70 20.91
N ILE A 88 -0.84 -9.96 21.21
CA ILE A 88 -0.14 -10.37 22.45
C ILE A 88 1.26 -9.77 22.47
N TRP A 89 1.98 -9.87 21.36
CA TRP A 89 3.36 -9.39 21.26
C TRP A 89 3.43 -7.86 21.33
N GLY A 90 2.53 -7.16 20.62
CA GLY A 90 2.48 -5.71 20.67
C GLY A 90 2.06 -5.17 22.04
N TRP A 91 1.13 -5.83 22.76
CA TRP A 91 0.85 -5.48 24.15
C TRP A 91 2.07 -5.64 25.05
N ARG A 92 2.89 -6.66 24.81
CA ARG A 92 4.13 -6.81 25.55
C ARG A 92 5.11 -5.66 25.30
N PHE A 93 5.22 -5.17 24.06
CA PHE A 93 6.00 -3.97 23.75
C PHE A 93 5.43 -2.73 24.45
N ILE A 94 4.12 -2.48 24.32
CA ILE A 94 3.45 -1.30 24.89
C ILE A 94 3.58 -1.23 26.41
N LEU A 95 3.50 -2.37 27.10
CA LEU A 95 3.56 -2.43 28.56
C LEU A 95 4.99 -2.48 29.11
N THR A 96 6.00 -2.55 28.26
CA THR A 96 7.41 -2.59 28.69
C THR A 96 8.01 -1.18 28.59
N PRO A 97 8.68 -0.67 29.63
CA PRO A 97 9.31 0.65 29.58
C PRO A 97 10.44 0.72 28.55
N LEU A 98 10.63 1.90 27.95
CA LEU A 98 11.71 2.19 27.00
C LEU A 98 13.10 1.84 27.59
N GLU A 99 13.32 2.16 28.86
CA GLU A 99 14.58 1.99 29.58
C GLU A 99 14.99 0.52 29.75
N SER A 100 14.02 -0.39 29.60
CA SER A 100 14.32 -1.84 29.68
C SER A 100 15.10 -2.38 28.48
N ASN A 101 15.16 -1.61 27.37
CA ASN A 101 15.72 -2.01 26.09
C ASN A 101 15.14 -3.35 25.54
N TYR A 102 13.91 -3.68 25.93
CA TYR A 102 13.27 -4.95 25.55
C TYR A 102 13.05 -5.05 24.04
N THR A 103 12.69 -3.95 23.37
CA THR A 103 12.43 -3.94 21.92
C THR A 103 13.68 -4.31 21.12
N ALA A 104 14.83 -3.69 21.44
CA ALA A 104 16.11 -3.97 20.80
C ALA A 104 16.68 -5.37 21.11
N GLN A 105 16.15 -6.06 22.12
CA GLN A 105 16.50 -7.46 22.44
C GLN A 105 15.49 -8.47 21.90
N SER A 106 14.43 -8.01 21.25
CA SER A 106 13.38 -8.86 20.72
C SER A 106 13.78 -9.56 19.42
N PHE A 107 13.04 -10.63 19.05
CA PHE A 107 13.21 -11.25 17.74
C PHE A 107 12.95 -10.26 16.59
N MET A 108 12.06 -9.27 16.78
CA MET A 108 11.78 -8.28 15.74
C MET A 108 12.99 -7.40 15.44
N HIS A 109 13.81 -7.09 16.42
CA HIS A 109 15.08 -6.40 16.17
C HIS A 109 15.97 -7.16 15.17
N LEU A 110 16.05 -8.50 15.30
CA LEU A 110 16.79 -9.32 14.34
C LEU A 110 16.17 -9.31 12.93
N VAL A 111 14.85 -9.08 12.82
CA VAL A 111 14.16 -8.91 11.55
C VAL A 111 14.46 -7.52 10.97
N ASN A 112 14.53 -6.49 11.80
CA ASN A 112 14.77 -5.11 11.41
C ASN A 112 16.23 -4.84 10.99
N LEU A 113 17.18 -5.47 11.69
CA LEU A 113 18.62 -5.25 11.52
C LEU A 113 19.12 -5.38 10.08
N PRO A 114 18.77 -6.40 9.27
CA PRO A 114 19.19 -6.48 7.87
C PRO A 114 18.74 -5.28 7.02
N PHE A 115 17.57 -4.71 7.30
CA PHE A 115 17.07 -3.53 6.59
C PHE A 115 17.77 -2.24 7.05
N HIS A 116 18.18 -2.19 8.33
CA HIS A 116 19.00 -1.12 8.87
C HIS A 116 20.36 -1.10 8.15
N GLU A 117 21.07 -2.23 8.13
CA GLU A 117 22.39 -2.34 7.48
C GLU A 117 22.29 -2.09 5.96
N ALA A 118 21.28 -2.64 5.30
CA ALA A 118 21.04 -2.36 3.89
C ALA A 118 20.76 -0.88 3.63
N GLY A 119 20.12 -0.18 4.57
CA GLY A 119 19.87 1.25 4.51
C GLY A 119 21.17 2.05 4.42
N HIS A 120 22.18 1.74 5.23
CA HIS A 120 23.49 2.39 5.15
C HIS A 120 24.12 2.25 3.76
N ILE A 121 23.99 1.07 3.15
CA ILE A 121 24.53 0.79 1.81
C ILE A 121 23.75 1.55 0.74
N ILE A 122 22.41 1.48 0.77
CA ILE A 122 21.53 2.12 -0.22
C ILE A 122 21.69 3.65 -0.21
N PHE A 123 21.82 4.24 0.97
CA PHE A 123 21.93 5.68 1.14
C PHE A 123 23.36 6.20 1.11
N SER A 124 24.39 5.35 0.97
CA SER A 124 25.80 5.74 0.92
C SER A 124 26.15 6.77 -0.19
N PRO A 125 25.52 6.76 -1.40
CA PRO A 125 25.84 7.75 -2.43
C PRO A 125 25.44 9.19 -2.07
N PHE A 126 24.61 9.39 -1.05
CA PHE A 126 24.09 10.70 -0.64
C PHE A 126 24.95 11.41 0.44
N GLY A 127 26.13 10.87 0.72
CA GLY A 127 27.08 11.41 1.69
C GLY A 127 26.88 10.87 3.12
N LYS A 128 27.91 11.07 3.96
CA LYS A 128 28.01 10.42 5.29
C LYS A 128 26.78 10.65 6.18
N PHE A 129 26.22 11.85 6.21
CA PHE A 129 25.05 12.16 7.05
C PHE A 129 23.83 11.33 6.64
N ILE A 130 23.50 11.31 5.35
CA ILE A 130 22.36 10.54 4.83
C ILE A 130 22.65 9.04 4.90
N GLN A 131 23.86 8.60 4.68
CA GLN A 131 24.29 7.23 4.87
C GLN A 131 24.04 6.75 6.30
N THR A 132 24.45 7.54 7.30
CA THR A 132 24.27 7.20 8.72
C THR A 132 22.78 7.15 9.10
N LEU A 133 22.00 8.15 8.69
CA LEU A 133 20.55 8.15 8.88
C LEU A 133 19.86 7.02 8.10
N GLY A 134 20.51 6.55 7.04
CA GLY A 134 20.05 5.51 6.12
C GLY A 134 19.69 4.20 6.79
N GLY A 135 20.38 3.82 7.86
CA GLY A 135 20.04 2.63 8.64
C GLY A 135 18.61 2.71 9.19
N THR A 136 18.32 3.76 9.93
CA THR A 136 16.97 4.01 10.45
C THR A 136 15.93 4.16 9.34
N LEU A 137 16.26 4.88 8.25
CA LEU A 137 15.35 5.01 7.11
C LEU A 137 15.07 3.66 6.44
N GLY A 138 16.06 2.81 6.27
CA GLY A 138 15.92 1.48 5.66
C GLY A 138 14.94 0.60 6.42
N GLN A 139 15.12 0.50 7.75
CA GLN A 139 14.24 -0.32 8.59
C GLN A 139 12.81 0.23 8.69
N LEU A 140 12.60 1.55 8.64
CA LEU A 140 11.27 2.16 8.62
C LEU A 140 10.60 2.04 7.26
N LEU A 141 11.32 2.26 6.17
CA LEU A 141 10.75 2.23 4.82
C LEU A 141 10.24 0.84 4.42
N MET A 142 10.91 -0.23 4.85
CA MET A 142 10.53 -1.58 4.45
C MET A 142 9.09 -1.94 4.86
N PRO A 143 8.68 -1.88 6.14
CA PRO A 143 7.30 -2.19 6.53
C PRO A 143 6.29 -1.19 5.95
N LEU A 144 6.67 0.08 5.77
CA LEU A 144 5.82 1.09 5.14
C LEU A 144 5.52 0.74 3.68
N VAL A 145 6.54 0.35 2.90
CA VAL A 145 6.39 -0.10 1.51
C VAL A 145 5.55 -1.38 1.47
N CYS A 146 5.80 -2.35 2.35
CA CYS A 146 4.99 -3.56 2.45
C CYS A 146 3.50 -3.22 2.71
N SER A 147 3.22 -2.32 3.66
CA SER A 147 1.85 -1.89 3.96
C SER A 147 1.20 -1.23 2.75
N ALA A 148 1.90 -0.33 2.05
CA ALA A 148 1.41 0.34 0.86
C ALA A 148 1.13 -0.64 -0.29
N VAL A 149 2.03 -1.58 -0.56
CA VAL A 149 1.85 -2.62 -1.60
C VAL A 149 0.66 -3.52 -1.28
N LEU A 150 0.55 -3.99 -0.03
CA LEU A 150 -0.57 -4.82 0.42
C LEU A 150 -1.90 -4.08 0.30
N LEU A 151 -1.95 -2.82 0.67
CA LEU A 151 -3.15 -2.03 0.61
C LEU A 151 -3.54 -1.66 -0.84
N ILE A 152 -2.61 -1.13 -1.62
CA ILE A 152 -2.90 -0.52 -2.92
C ILE A 152 -2.92 -1.57 -4.04
N LYS A 153 -1.87 -2.40 -4.13
CA LYS A 153 -1.68 -3.35 -5.23
C LYS A 153 -2.45 -4.65 -5.02
N THR A 154 -2.33 -5.26 -3.85
CA THR A 154 -2.98 -6.55 -3.56
C THR A 154 -4.41 -6.41 -3.02
N ARG A 155 -4.80 -5.18 -2.63
CA ARG A 155 -6.10 -4.90 -2.02
C ARG A 155 -6.39 -5.80 -0.80
N ASP A 156 -5.35 -6.01 0.02
CA ASP A 156 -5.44 -6.73 1.28
C ASP A 156 -5.25 -5.78 2.48
N PRO A 157 -6.31 -5.13 2.96
CA PRO A 157 -6.21 -4.19 4.07
C PRO A 157 -5.84 -4.89 5.40
N PHE A 158 -6.16 -6.20 5.58
CA PHE A 158 -5.72 -6.92 6.77
C PHE A 158 -4.19 -7.14 6.75
N GLY A 159 -3.63 -7.62 5.65
CA GLY A 159 -2.18 -7.74 5.50
C GLY A 159 -1.47 -6.38 5.65
N ALA A 160 -2.08 -5.30 5.11
CA ALA A 160 -1.57 -3.94 5.28
C ALA A 160 -1.56 -3.50 6.75
N SER A 161 -2.58 -3.87 7.55
CA SER A 161 -2.60 -3.58 8.99
C SER A 161 -1.48 -4.32 9.74
N VAL A 162 -1.16 -5.55 9.37
CA VAL A 162 -0.03 -6.30 9.95
C VAL A 162 1.31 -5.64 9.63
N ALA A 163 1.50 -5.20 8.38
CA ALA A 163 2.71 -4.47 8.00
C ALA A 163 2.80 -3.09 8.69
N LEU A 164 1.67 -2.42 8.92
CA LEU A 164 1.63 -1.17 9.69
C LEU A 164 1.96 -1.40 11.17
N TRP A 165 1.56 -2.55 11.76
CA TRP A 165 2.01 -2.96 13.09
C TRP A 165 3.55 -3.08 13.14
N TRP A 166 4.15 -3.73 12.15
CA TRP A 166 5.60 -3.83 12.03
C TRP A 166 6.26 -2.45 11.88
N PHE A 167 5.66 -1.52 11.14
CA PHE A 167 6.11 -0.13 11.07
C PHE A 167 6.09 0.58 12.43
N GLY A 168 5.02 0.38 13.22
CA GLY A 168 4.91 0.90 14.58
C GLY A 168 5.94 0.28 15.52
N GLU A 169 6.21 -1.02 15.40
CA GLU A 169 7.24 -1.74 16.15
C GLU A 169 8.63 -1.15 15.87
N ASN A 170 8.95 -0.83 14.62
CA ASN A 170 10.23 -0.21 14.27
C ASN A 170 10.47 1.14 14.98
N PHE A 171 9.44 1.97 15.18
CA PHE A 171 9.59 3.20 15.98
C PHE A 171 9.92 2.91 17.43
N MET A 172 9.42 1.79 17.98
CA MET A 172 9.75 1.38 19.33
C MET A 172 11.15 0.74 19.40
N ASP A 173 11.57 0.04 18.34
CA ASP A 173 12.86 -0.62 18.23
C ASP A 173 14.02 0.37 18.13
N ILE A 174 13.87 1.46 17.35
CA ILE A 174 14.89 2.50 17.25
C ILE A 174 14.97 3.41 18.47
N ALA A 175 13.93 3.47 19.30
CA ALA A 175 13.86 4.41 20.41
C ALA A 175 14.95 4.20 21.48
N PRO A 176 15.27 2.97 21.95
CA PRO A 176 16.40 2.75 22.84
C PRO A 176 17.74 3.20 22.24
N TYR A 177 17.94 3.00 20.93
CA TYR A 177 19.13 3.43 20.23
C TYR A 177 19.26 4.96 20.15
N ILE A 178 18.13 5.68 19.92
CA ILE A 178 18.09 7.14 20.03
C ILE A 178 18.43 7.59 21.46
N ASN A 179 17.86 6.91 22.45
CA ASN A 179 18.03 7.22 23.88
C ASN A 179 19.48 7.05 24.35
N ASP A 180 20.24 6.19 23.70
CA ASP A 180 21.64 5.91 24.00
C ASP A 180 22.64 6.86 23.32
N ALA A 181 22.17 7.81 22.50
CA ALA A 181 23.03 8.66 21.67
C ALA A 181 24.07 9.46 22.45
N ARG A 182 23.84 9.78 23.73
CA ARG A 182 24.82 10.42 24.64
C ARG A 182 25.52 9.42 25.53
N ALA A 183 24.83 8.37 25.96
CA ALA A 183 25.39 7.39 26.90
C ALA A 183 26.41 6.47 26.21
N LEU A 184 26.12 6.07 24.95
CA LEU A 184 26.96 5.20 24.11
C LEU A 184 27.27 3.85 24.78
N GLU A 185 26.29 3.28 25.50
CA GLU A 185 26.46 2.09 26.33
C GLU A 185 25.85 0.83 25.70
N LEU A 186 24.93 1.00 24.76
CA LEU A 186 24.31 -0.13 24.09
C LEU A 186 25.32 -0.86 23.20
N PRO A 187 25.32 -2.21 23.24
CA PRO A 187 26.12 -3.01 22.32
C PRO A 187 25.59 -2.83 20.89
N LEU A 188 26.48 -2.46 19.98
CA LEU A 188 26.24 -2.29 18.56
C LEU A 188 26.61 -3.56 17.79
N LEU A 189 26.39 -3.55 16.46
CA LEU A 189 26.77 -4.66 15.59
C LEU A 189 28.27 -4.98 15.76
N GLY A 190 28.60 -6.26 16.02
CA GLY A 190 29.98 -6.68 16.32
C GLY A 190 30.33 -6.67 17.79
N GLY A 191 29.41 -6.30 18.69
CA GLY A 191 29.59 -6.38 20.14
C GLY A 191 30.44 -5.26 20.76
N VAL A 192 30.70 -4.18 20.00
CA VAL A 192 31.34 -2.94 20.49
C VAL A 192 30.28 -1.95 20.91
N THR A 193 30.67 -0.92 21.68
CA THR A 193 29.79 0.22 22.03
C THR A 193 30.24 1.47 21.30
N GLY A 194 29.42 2.53 21.31
CA GLY A 194 29.81 3.83 20.78
C GLY A 194 30.97 4.47 21.53
N LYS A 195 31.28 4.02 22.76
CA LYS A 195 32.48 4.43 23.52
C LYS A 195 33.77 3.81 22.99
N ASP A 196 33.66 2.62 22.37
CA ASP A 196 34.84 1.89 21.88
C ASP A 196 35.28 2.38 20.49
N VAL A 197 34.33 2.85 19.67
CA VAL A 197 34.59 3.24 18.27
C VAL A 197 33.91 4.57 17.95
N VAL A 198 34.72 5.57 17.62
CA VAL A 198 34.26 6.94 17.29
C VAL A 198 33.44 6.93 15.99
N ASP A 199 32.37 7.72 15.93
CA ASP A 199 31.47 7.84 14.79
C ASP A 199 30.76 6.52 14.36
N TYR A 200 30.69 5.56 15.26
CA TYR A 200 30.05 4.25 14.99
C TYR A 200 28.59 4.21 15.43
N HIS A 201 28.17 5.12 16.32
CA HIS A 201 26.79 5.23 16.79
C HIS A 201 26.00 6.21 15.94
N ASP A 202 25.06 5.72 15.12
CA ASP A 202 24.35 6.52 14.11
C ASP A 202 23.62 7.73 14.69
N TRP A 203 22.96 7.55 15.82
CA TRP A 203 22.18 8.63 16.43
C TRP A 203 23.04 9.66 17.14
N GLU A 204 24.18 9.24 17.73
CA GLU A 204 25.19 10.18 18.23
C GLU A 204 25.70 11.08 17.10
N TYR A 205 26.15 10.47 16.01
CA TYR A 205 26.64 11.20 14.84
C TYR A 205 25.55 12.12 14.25
N THR A 206 24.34 11.59 14.04
CA THR A 206 23.24 12.35 13.40
C THR A 206 22.80 13.53 14.24
N LEU A 207 22.52 13.32 15.53
CA LEU A 207 22.10 14.37 16.45
C LEU A 207 23.24 15.36 16.76
N GLY A 208 24.48 14.89 16.84
CA GLY A 208 25.66 15.73 16.98
C GLY A 208 25.82 16.69 15.82
N LYS A 209 25.68 16.24 14.56
CA LYS A 209 25.74 17.09 13.37
C LYS A 209 24.62 18.13 13.31
N LEU A 210 23.45 17.81 13.86
CA LEU A 210 22.31 18.74 13.92
C LEU A 210 22.36 19.68 15.13
N GLY A 211 23.30 19.50 16.07
CA GLY A 211 23.34 20.25 17.33
C GLY A 211 22.17 19.90 18.26
N MET A 212 21.57 18.70 18.10
CA MET A 212 20.36 18.25 18.79
C MET A 212 20.62 17.10 19.79
N LEU A 213 21.87 16.82 20.11
CA LEU A 213 22.25 15.68 20.97
C LEU A 213 21.58 15.75 22.36
N GLN A 214 21.30 16.94 22.88
CA GLN A 214 20.68 17.14 24.19
C GLN A 214 19.20 16.75 24.26
N ILE A 215 18.55 16.53 23.13
CA ILE A 215 17.13 16.14 23.07
C ILE A 215 16.93 14.66 22.73
N ASP A 216 17.99 13.84 22.74
CA ASP A 216 17.96 12.41 22.45
C ASP A 216 16.86 11.67 23.24
N HIS A 217 16.79 11.85 24.56
CA HIS A 217 15.75 11.23 25.39
C HIS A 217 14.32 11.67 25.02
N THR A 218 14.16 12.95 24.67
CA THR A 218 12.86 13.47 24.21
C THR A 218 12.47 12.82 22.87
N LEU A 219 13.41 12.77 21.94
CA LEU A 219 13.19 12.18 20.62
C LEU A 219 12.91 10.68 20.72
N ALA A 220 13.65 9.97 21.58
CA ALA A 220 13.40 8.57 21.88
C ALA A 220 12.00 8.31 22.43
N SER A 221 11.60 9.12 23.43
CA SER A 221 10.26 9.04 24.02
C SER A 221 9.15 9.32 23.00
N LEU A 222 9.33 10.31 22.12
CA LEU A 222 8.39 10.61 21.04
C LEU A 222 8.32 9.47 20.02
N SER A 223 9.45 8.89 19.62
CA SER A 223 9.49 7.73 18.74
C SER A 223 8.75 6.55 19.35
N TYR A 224 9.02 6.23 20.62
CA TYR A 224 8.36 5.15 21.32
C TYR A 224 6.84 5.35 21.43
N ALA A 225 6.41 6.55 21.83
CA ALA A 225 4.99 6.91 21.93
C ALA A 225 4.29 6.85 20.57
N PHE A 226 4.95 7.27 19.50
CA PHE A 226 4.41 7.17 18.14
C PHE A 226 4.26 5.71 17.70
N GLY A 227 5.21 4.85 18.04
CA GLY A 227 5.10 3.40 17.82
C GLY A 227 3.91 2.79 18.54
N ILE A 228 3.69 3.16 19.82
CA ILE A 228 2.51 2.74 20.60
C ILE A 228 1.22 3.17 19.90
N LEU A 229 1.12 4.44 19.49
CA LEU A 229 -0.06 4.95 18.79
C LEU A 229 -0.36 4.15 17.52
N LEU A 230 0.66 3.88 16.70
CA LEU A 230 0.51 3.08 15.48
C LEU A 230 0.06 1.65 15.80
N MET A 231 0.59 1.01 16.82
CA MET A 231 0.16 -0.33 17.23
C MET A 231 -1.30 -0.35 17.66
N LEU A 232 -1.74 0.62 18.47
CA LEU A 232 -3.14 0.73 18.90
C LEU A 232 -4.09 0.95 17.72
N LEU A 233 -3.71 1.82 16.77
CA LEU A 233 -4.47 2.03 15.53
C LEU A 233 -4.56 0.73 14.71
N THR A 234 -3.47 -0.02 14.64
CA THR A 234 -3.43 -1.31 13.93
C THR A 234 -4.31 -2.35 14.58
N PHE A 235 -4.34 -2.45 15.91
CA PHE A 235 -5.24 -3.35 16.62
C PHE A 235 -6.70 -3.01 16.36
N ALA A 236 -7.05 -1.73 16.39
CA ALA A 236 -8.41 -1.29 16.07
C ALA A 236 -8.78 -1.63 14.62
N TRP A 237 -7.90 -1.32 13.67
CA TRP A 237 -8.14 -1.53 12.24
C TRP A 237 -8.17 -3.01 11.87
N GLY A 238 -7.16 -3.79 12.25
CA GLY A 238 -7.08 -5.23 11.99
C GLY A 238 -8.22 -6.01 12.64
N GLY A 239 -8.53 -5.68 13.90
CA GLY A 239 -9.66 -6.27 14.64
C GLY A 239 -11.00 -5.99 13.97
N PHE A 240 -11.24 -4.74 13.55
CA PHE A 240 -12.45 -4.37 12.80
C PHE A 240 -12.59 -5.17 11.49
N LEU A 241 -11.49 -5.34 10.76
CA LEU A 241 -11.49 -6.12 9.51
C LEU A 241 -11.79 -7.60 9.76
N LEU A 242 -11.27 -8.19 10.83
CA LEU A 242 -11.57 -9.56 11.22
C LEU A 242 -13.03 -9.75 11.61
N VAL A 243 -13.59 -8.85 12.42
CA VAL A 243 -15.03 -8.89 12.77
C VAL A 243 -15.89 -8.82 11.53
N LYS A 244 -15.60 -7.90 10.61
CA LYS A 244 -16.30 -7.82 9.31
C LYS A 244 -16.14 -9.08 8.47
N GLN A 245 -14.98 -9.70 8.46
CA GLN A 245 -14.74 -10.93 7.72
C GLN A 245 -15.55 -12.09 8.31
N PHE A 246 -15.57 -12.21 9.64
CA PHE A 246 -16.36 -13.21 10.36
C PHE A 246 -17.85 -13.12 10.04
N GLN A 247 -18.42 -11.91 10.08
CA GLN A 247 -19.83 -11.67 9.74
C GLN A 247 -20.20 -12.13 8.34
N LYS A 248 -19.25 -12.08 7.39
CA LYS A 248 -19.48 -12.51 5.99
C LYS A 248 -19.32 -14.02 5.75
N ILE A 249 -18.73 -14.76 6.66
CA ILE A 249 -18.62 -16.22 6.56
C ILE A 249 -19.98 -16.89 6.85
N GLY A 250 -20.78 -16.33 7.75
CA GLY A 250 -22.08 -16.89 8.15
C GLY A 250 -23.27 -16.50 7.25
N THR A 251 -23.06 -15.73 6.19
CA THR A 251 -24.11 -15.21 5.28
C THR A 251 -24.17 -15.93 3.92
N GLN A 252 -23.68 -17.18 3.84
CA GLN A 252 -23.86 -18.06 2.67
C GLN A 252 -25.08 -18.97 2.81
#